data_e594eadf33765e7c3284a040b3d7614b
#
_entry.id   e594eadf33765e7c3284a040b3d7614b
#
_cell.length_a   1.000
_cell.length_b   1.000
_cell.length_c   1.000
_cell.angle_alpha   90.00
_cell.angle_beta   90.00
_cell.angle_gamma   90.00
#
_symmetry.space_group_name_H-M   'P 1'
#
loop_
_entity.id
_entity.type
_entity.pdbx_description
1 polymer ?
#
loop_
_entity_poly.entity_id
_entity_poly.type
_entity_poly.pdbx_seq_one_letter_code
_entity_poly.pdbx_strand_id
1 'polypeptide(L)'
;MSSMERKKFHLSNRHMSEHIDYENIFTPQGMLGHVSKHPNLDFLMNIFNIPRVYSVSGFGTWNVGQHTVAVAFLALYWSAFNAYPQEKRDRLVTLALVHDVHEAVIGDILPFFKTTAVREAIEAIQRDILSAFAIEEDQTLHDELKLLDMMGFLYEISQSSPKGIDPSKRKLIKQMYARQKEQILGYAEEAEIDEEKVNEFLKSMKL
;
A
#
# COMPACT_ATOMS: atom_id res chain seq x y z
N MET A 1 -6.36 11.88 -37.99
CA MET A 1 -5.62 12.32 -36.80
C MET A 1 -6.65 12.85 -35.82
N SER A 2 -7.07 12.03 -34.87
CA SER A 2 -8.12 12.35 -33.90
C SER A 2 -7.49 13.10 -32.73
N SER A 3 -8.04 14.27 -32.41
CA SER A 3 -7.62 15.09 -31.27
C SER A 3 -8.06 14.39 -29.97
N MET A 4 -7.12 13.79 -29.26
CA MET A 4 -7.31 13.44 -27.87
C MET A 4 -7.53 14.72 -27.08
N GLU A 5 -8.75 14.99 -26.66
CA GLU A 5 -9.04 16.02 -25.66
C GLU A 5 -8.34 15.65 -24.36
N ARG A 6 -7.29 16.40 -24.03
CA ARG A 6 -6.65 16.36 -22.71
C ARG A 6 -7.69 16.84 -21.70
N LYS A 7 -8.30 15.90 -20.94
CA LYS A 7 -9.07 16.26 -19.76
C LYS A 7 -8.16 17.10 -18.85
N LYS A 8 -8.46 18.39 -18.71
CA LYS A 8 -7.74 19.28 -17.81
C LYS A 8 -7.99 18.80 -16.37
N PHE A 9 -6.95 18.37 -15.73
CA PHE A 9 -6.92 18.09 -14.29
C PHE A 9 -7.13 19.42 -13.56
N HIS A 10 -8.33 19.67 -13.07
CA HIS A 10 -8.60 20.82 -12.20
C HIS A 10 -8.37 20.40 -10.74
N LEU A 11 -7.12 20.52 -10.28
CA LEU A 11 -6.85 20.64 -8.87
C LEU A 11 -7.43 21.99 -8.42
N SER A 12 -8.63 21.96 -7.87
CA SER A 12 -9.19 23.17 -7.28
C SER A 12 -8.45 23.46 -5.97
N ASN A 13 -7.65 24.51 -5.97
CA ASN A 13 -7.00 25.08 -4.76
C ASN A 13 -8.02 25.70 -3.78
N ARG A 14 -9.19 25.08 -3.61
CA ARG A 14 -10.11 25.53 -2.55
C ARG A 14 -9.58 24.97 -1.25
N HIS A 15 -9.20 25.87 -0.35
CA HIS A 15 -8.89 25.57 1.04
C HIS A 15 -9.96 24.65 1.61
N MET A 16 -9.52 23.50 2.16
CA MET A 16 -10.39 22.51 2.81
C MET A 16 -11.19 23.07 4.00
N SER A 17 -10.96 24.32 4.40
CA SER A 17 -11.59 24.95 5.56
C SER A 17 -13.01 25.47 5.31
N GLU A 18 -13.50 25.52 4.07
CA GLU A 18 -14.74 26.29 3.81
C GLU A 18 -16.04 25.49 3.88
N HIS A 19 -16.02 24.15 3.87
CA HIS A 19 -17.25 23.35 3.96
C HIS A 19 -17.05 21.97 4.61
N ILE A 20 -16.43 21.93 5.79
CA ILE A 20 -16.49 20.71 6.59
C ILE A 20 -17.89 20.60 7.17
N ASP A 21 -18.68 19.67 6.67
CA ASP A 21 -19.95 19.30 7.31
C ASP A 21 -19.65 18.47 8.56
N TYR A 22 -19.47 19.17 9.67
CA TYR A 22 -19.12 18.56 10.95
C TYR A 22 -20.21 17.59 11.47
N GLU A 23 -21.45 17.71 11.02
CA GLU A 23 -22.52 16.79 11.42
C GLU A 23 -22.36 15.43 10.74
N ASN A 24 -21.85 15.42 9.50
CA ASN A 24 -21.70 14.19 8.72
C ASN A 24 -20.27 13.62 8.74
N ILE A 25 -19.25 14.41 9.07
CA ILE A 25 -17.85 13.97 9.03
C ILE A 25 -17.57 12.78 9.98
N PHE A 26 -18.37 12.62 11.02
CA PHE A 26 -18.27 11.51 11.97
C PHE A 26 -19.04 10.25 11.53
N THR A 27 -19.71 10.31 10.38
CA THR A 27 -20.27 9.11 9.78
C THR A 27 -19.28 8.54 8.76
N PRO A 28 -19.23 7.20 8.57
CA PRO A 28 -18.37 6.60 7.54
C PRO A 28 -18.63 7.21 6.14
N GLN A 29 -19.91 7.44 5.79
CA GLN A 29 -20.30 8.02 4.52
C GLN A 29 -19.91 9.50 4.39
N GLY A 30 -19.99 10.27 5.48
CA GLY A 30 -19.59 11.67 5.49
C GLY A 30 -18.08 11.83 5.37
N MET A 31 -17.31 11.01 6.07
CA MET A 31 -15.85 10.98 5.97
C MET A 31 -15.41 10.55 4.57
N LEU A 32 -15.99 9.50 4.02
CA LEU A 32 -15.81 9.06 2.64
C LEU A 32 -16.10 10.18 1.64
N GLY A 33 -17.27 10.82 1.75
CA GLY A 33 -17.67 11.89 0.83
C GLY A 33 -16.78 13.13 0.92
N HIS A 34 -16.20 13.42 2.10
CA HIS A 34 -15.33 14.58 2.28
C HIS A 34 -13.94 14.34 1.68
N VAL A 35 -13.38 13.17 1.91
CA VAL A 35 -11.99 12.85 1.54
C VAL A 35 -11.87 12.39 0.09
N SER A 36 -12.81 11.60 -0.39
CA SER A 36 -12.74 11.00 -1.73
C SER A 36 -13.01 11.99 -2.86
N LYS A 37 -13.80 13.03 -2.60
CA LYS A 37 -14.15 14.02 -3.63
C LYS A 37 -13.03 15.00 -3.98
N HIS A 38 -12.09 15.22 -3.05
CA HIS A 38 -11.02 16.22 -3.21
C HIS A 38 -9.70 15.77 -2.59
N PRO A 39 -9.10 14.64 -3.03
CA PRO A 39 -7.79 14.26 -2.56
C PRO A 39 -6.79 15.36 -2.97
N ASN A 40 -6.24 16.04 -1.97
CA ASN A 40 -5.16 17.00 -2.17
C ASN A 40 -3.82 16.40 -1.71
N LEU A 41 -2.73 17.09 -2.00
CA LEU A 41 -1.39 16.61 -1.65
C LEU A 41 -1.21 16.45 -0.13
N ASP A 42 -1.75 17.37 0.68
CA ASP A 42 -1.64 17.28 2.14
C ASP A 42 -2.33 16.02 2.68
N PHE A 43 -3.49 15.68 2.11
CA PHE A 43 -4.18 14.44 2.41
C PHE A 43 -3.33 13.21 2.04
N LEU A 44 -2.80 13.16 0.81
CA LEU A 44 -1.97 12.04 0.37
C LEU A 44 -0.71 11.90 1.24
N MET A 45 -0.08 13.03 1.58
CA MET A 45 1.12 13.04 2.43
C MET A 45 0.83 12.63 3.88
N ASN A 46 -0.45 12.61 4.31
CA ASN A 46 -0.81 12.13 5.64
C ASN A 46 -0.43 10.66 5.89
N ILE A 47 -0.26 9.84 4.84
CA ILE A 47 0.24 8.46 4.98
C ILE A 47 1.59 8.40 5.72
N PHE A 48 2.40 9.46 5.67
CA PHE A 48 3.67 9.54 6.42
C PHE A 48 3.48 9.78 7.92
N ASN A 49 2.27 10.14 8.35
CA ASN A 49 1.92 10.31 9.77
C ASN A 49 1.21 9.08 10.37
N ILE A 50 0.86 8.09 9.54
CA ILE A 50 0.16 6.88 9.99
C ILE A 50 1.20 5.82 10.37
N PRO A 51 1.32 5.46 11.67
CA PRO A 51 2.27 4.45 12.12
C PRO A 51 1.82 3.05 11.69
N ARG A 52 2.76 2.23 11.21
CA ARG A 52 2.51 0.82 10.88
C ARG A 52 2.90 -0.11 12.02
N VAL A 53 2.19 -1.23 12.13
CA VAL A 53 2.50 -2.32 13.08
C VAL A 53 2.70 -1.81 14.52
N TYR A 54 2.04 -0.71 14.86
CA TYR A 54 2.17 -0.03 16.16
C TYR A 54 1.81 -0.91 17.36
N SER A 55 1.07 -2.00 17.15
CA SER A 55 0.72 -2.98 18.19
C SER A 55 1.90 -3.87 18.61
N VAL A 56 2.99 -3.91 17.83
CA VAL A 56 4.17 -4.72 18.13
C VAL A 56 5.28 -3.81 18.66
N SER A 57 5.33 -3.68 19.98
CA SER A 57 6.35 -2.86 20.65
C SER A 57 7.78 -3.25 20.24
N GLY A 58 8.54 -2.30 19.71
CA GLY A 58 9.93 -2.49 19.27
C GLY A 58 10.08 -2.85 17.78
N PHE A 59 9.01 -2.80 17.01
CA PHE A 59 9.02 -3.07 15.57
C PHE A 59 9.52 -1.90 14.71
N GLY A 60 10.07 -0.87 15.29
CA GLY A 60 10.63 0.27 14.56
C GLY A 60 9.68 1.46 14.46
N THR A 61 10.01 2.38 13.57
CA THR A 61 9.30 3.66 13.37
C THR A 61 8.72 3.77 11.96
N TRP A 62 8.37 2.65 11.36
CA TRP A 62 7.79 2.62 10.02
C TRP A 62 6.40 3.25 10.01
N ASN A 63 6.12 3.96 8.93
CA ASN A 63 4.82 4.53 8.64
C ASN A 63 4.32 4.04 7.27
N VAL A 64 3.04 4.28 6.98
CA VAL A 64 2.40 3.85 5.73
C VAL A 64 3.12 4.43 4.51
N GLY A 65 3.54 5.70 4.56
CA GLY A 65 4.27 6.33 3.46
C GLY A 65 5.61 5.66 3.15
N GLN A 66 6.38 5.28 4.18
CA GLN A 66 7.63 4.54 3.98
C GLN A 66 7.38 3.16 3.36
N HIS A 67 6.35 2.46 3.82
CA HIS A 67 5.93 1.19 3.23
C HIS A 67 5.54 1.35 1.76
N THR A 68 4.65 2.30 1.45
CA THR A 68 4.20 2.59 0.09
C THR A 68 5.38 2.85 -0.86
N VAL A 69 6.35 3.66 -0.43
CA VAL A 69 7.57 3.92 -1.23
C VAL A 69 8.41 2.65 -1.39
N ALA A 70 8.55 1.83 -0.34
CA ALA A 70 9.28 0.56 -0.44
C ALA A 70 8.61 -0.40 -1.44
N VAL A 71 7.28 -0.53 -1.41
CA VAL A 71 6.52 -1.35 -2.37
C VAL A 71 6.66 -0.82 -3.79
N ALA A 72 6.65 0.50 -3.99
CA ALA A 72 6.87 1.09 -5.32
C ALA A 72 8.29 0.80 -5.85
N PHE A 73 9.32 0.84 -5.01
CA PHE A 73 10.67 0.41 -5.41
C PHE A 73 10.74 -1.08 -5.69
N LEU A 74 10.08 -1.92 -4.88
CA LEU A 74 9.98 -3.36 -5.17
C LEU A 74 9.30 -3.61 -6.51
N ALA A 75 8.26 -2.84 -6.86
CA ALA A 75 7.60 -2.93 -8.18
C ALA A 75 8.57 -2.58 -9.34
N LEU A 76 9.43 -1.56 -9.17
CA LEU A 76 10.48 -1.26 -10.14
C LEU A 76 11.49 -2.40 -10.28
N TYR A 77 11.99 -2.93 -9.16
CA TYR A 77 12.96 -4.03 -9.19
C TYR A 77 12.36 -5.32 -9.74
N TRP A 78 11.13 -5.66 -9.33
CA TRP A 78 10.38 -6.81 -9.84
C TRP A 78 10.15 -6.72 -11.34
N SER A 79 9.74 -5.54 -11.83
CA SER A 79 9.53 -5.29 -13.24
C SER A 79 10.82 -5.43 -14.06
N ALA A 80 11.95 -4.93 -13.52
CA ALA A 80 13.26 -5.09 -14.16
C ALA A 80 13.72 -6.55 -14.16
N PHE A 81 13.54 -7.25 -13.03
CA PHE A 81 13.88 -8.67 -12.91
C PHE A 81 13.12 -9.56 -13.90
N ASN A 82 11.84 -9.24 -14.13
CA ASN A 82 10.98 -9.96 -15.08
C ASN A 82 11.03 -9.41 -16.52
N ALA A 83 11.86 -8.40 -16.80
CA ALA A 83 11.95 -7.72 -18.08
C ALA A 83 10.59 -7.24 -18.63
N TYR A 84 9.76 -6.66 -17.76
CA TYR A 84 8.43 -6.18 -18.14
C TYR A 84 8.50 -5.02 -19.14
N PRO A 85 7.55 -4.96 -20.10
CA PRO A 85 7.37 -3.80 -20.95
C PRO A 85 7.15 -2.54 -20.11
N GLN A 86 7.56 -1.39 -20.63
CA GLN A 86 7.45 -0.10 -19.92
C GLN A 86 6.03 0.17 -19.43
N GLU A 87 5.02 -0.09 -20.25
CA GLU A 87 3.63 0.14 -19.91
C GLU A 87 3.20 -0.66 -18.66
N LYS A 88 3.49 -1.97 -18.61
CA LYS A 88 3.18 -2.82 -17.46
C LYS A 88 3.93 -2.35 -16.21
N ARG A 89 5.22 -2.02 -16.35
CA ARG A 89 6.03 -1.50 -15.26
C ARG A 89 5.45 -0.21 -14.69
N ASP A 90 5.17 0.77 -15.56
CA ASP A 90 4.70 2.09 -15.14
C ASP A 90 3.33 1.96 -14.45
N ARG A 91 2.48 1.05 -14.92
CA ARG A 91 1.19 0.74 -14.31
C ARG A 91 1.33 0.08 -12.93
N LEU A 92 2.19 -0.93 -12.80
CA LEU A 92 2.45 -1.62 -11.53
C LEU A 92 3.00 -0.66 -10.47
N VAL A 93 3.95 0.22 -10.85
CA VAL A 93 4.50 1.24 -9.96
C VAL A 93 3.45 2.26 -9.54
N THR A 94 2.59 2.68 -10.47
CA THR A 94 1.48 3.60 -10.16
C THR A 94 0.53 2.98 -9.14
N LEU A 95 0.14 1.72 -9.34
CA LEU A 95 -0.72 0.99 -8.40
C LEU A 95 -0.03 0.81 -7.04
N ALA A 96 1.26 0.50 -7.03
CA ALA A 96 2.04 0.39 -5.80
C ALA A 96 2.14 1.70 -5.02
N LEU A 97 2.17 2.86 -5.69
CA LEU A 97 2.16 4.17 -5.03
C LEU A 97 0.82 4.53 -4.38
N VAL A 98 -0.27 3.94 -4.83
CA VAL A 98 -1.62 4.31 -4.37
C VAL A 98 -2.34 3.18 -3.60
N HIS A 99 -1.73 2.00 -3.44
CA HIS A 99 -2.41 0.82 -2.90
C HIS A 99 -2.93 1.02 -1.46
N ASP A 100 -2.20 1.76 -0.64
CA ASP A 100 -2.52 2.04 0.76
C ASP A 100 -2.96 3.50 1.01
N VAL A 101 -3.26 4.28 -0.03
CA VAL A 101 -3.66 5.70 0.13
C VAL A 101 -4.95 5.84 0.95
N HIS A 102 -5.84 4.85 0.93
CA HIS A 102 -7.02 4.81 1.78
C HIS A 102 -6.68 4.88 3.28
N GLU A 103 -5.48 4.44 3.69
CA GLU A 103 -5.05 4.49 5.08
C GLU A 103 -4.78 5.92 5.57
N ALA A 104 -4.60 6.89 4.66
CA ALA A 104 -4.58 8.32 5.05
C ALA A 104 -5.89 8.77 5.71
N VAL A 105 -7.01 8.07 5.42
CA VAL A 105 -8.35 8.35 5.98
C VAL A 105 -8.59 7.57 7.26
N ILE A 106 -8.35 6.25 7.20
CA ILE A 106 -8.83 5.31 8.23
C ILE A 106 -7.72 4.77 9.13
N GLY A 107 -6.45 5.07 8.80
CA GLY A 107 -5.29 4.49 9.48
C GLY A 107 -4.97 3.06 9.02
N ASP A 108 -3.82 2.56 9.47
CA ASP A 108 -3.41 1.17 9.25
C ASP A 108 -4.24 0.22 10.14
N ILE A 109 -5.16 -0.50 9.52
CA ILE A 109 -6.01 -1.49 10.19
C ILE A 109 -5.37 -2.87 10.07
N LEU A 110 -5.03 -3.46 11.20
CA LEU A 110 -4.42 -4.80 11.23
C LEU A 110 -5.35 -5.85 10.57
N PRO A 111 -4.81 -6.81 9.80
CA PRO A 111 -5.59 -7.73 8.97
C PRO A 111 -6.70 -8.49 9.72
N PHE A 112 -6.47 -8.88 10.98
CA PHE A 112 -7.46 -9.62 11.77
C PHE A 112 -8.64 -8.76 12.25
N PHE A 113 -8.58 -7.42 12.14
CA PHE A 113 -9.70 -6.52 12.38
C PHE A 113 -10.47 -6.17 11.09
N LYS A 114 -9.95 -6.53 9.92
CA LYS A 114 -10.60 -6.28 8.63
C LYS A 114 -11.77 -7.26 8.42
N THR A 115 -12.91 -6.99 9.07
CA THR A 115 -14.17 -7.72 8.81
C THR A 115 -14.66 -7.46 7.39
N THR A 116 -15.64 -8.22 6.91
CA THR A 116 -16.23 -8.01 5.58
C THR A 116 -16.70 -6.57 5.37
N ALA A 117 -17.45 -6.01 6.32
CA ALA A 117 -17.92 -4.63 6.24
C ALA A 117 -16.79 -3.60 6.19
N VAL A 118 -15.70 -3.85 6.94
CA VAL A 118 -14.51 -2.98 6.92
C VAL A 118 -13.80 -3.07 5.57
N ARG A 119 -13.70 -4.27 4.98
CA ARG A 119 -13.10 -4.45 3.63
C ARG A 119 -13.88 -3.73 2.56
N GLU A 120 -15.21 -3.87 2.55
CA GLU A 120 -16.10 -3.18 1.63
C GLU A 120 -15.97 -1.64 1.73
N ALA A 121 -15.84 -1.12 2.95
CA ALA A 121 -15.61 0.32 3.16
C ALA A 121 -14.23 0.76 2.64
N ILE A 122 -13.17 -0.02 2.90
CA ILE A 122 -11.83 0.23 2.37
C ILE A 122 -11.83 0.27 0.85
N GLU A 123 -12.44 -0.74 0.21
CA GLU A 123 -12.52 -0.82 -1.25
C GLU A 123 -13.30 0.35 -1.85
N ALA A 124 -14.37 0.81 -1.18
CA ALA A 124 -15.12 1.98 -1.62
C ALA A 124 -14.27 3.25 -1.57
N ILE A 125 -13.53 3.47 -0.46
CA ILE A 125 -12.59 4.60 -0.32
C ILE A 125 -11.52 4.54 -1.40
N GLN A 126 -10.92 3.38 -1.60
CA GLN A 126 -9.85 3.18 -2.57
C GLN A 126 -10.34 3.48 -4.00
N ARG A 127 -11.49 2.96 -4.40
CA ARG A 127 -12.09 3.24 -5.71
C ARG A 127 -12.34 4.73 -5.93
N ASP A 128 -12.86 5.43 -4.93
CA ASP A 128 -13.12 6.86 -5.03
C ASP A 128 -11.81 7.65 -5.23
N ILE A 129 -10.75 7.30 -4.49
CA ILE A 129 -9.43 7.94 -4.61
C ILE A 129 -8.84 7.67 -5.99
N LEU A 130 -8.83 6.42 -6.44
CA LEU A 130 -8.33 6.05 -7.76
C LEU A 130 -9.08 6.78 -8.87
N SER A 131 -10.42 6.85 -8.77
CA SER A 131 -11.27 7.58 -9.71
C SER A 131 -10.93 9.08 -9.76
N ALA A 132 -10.66 9.70 -8.61
CA ALA A 132 -10.28 11.11 -8.55
C ALA A 132 -8.95 11.40 -9.27
N PHE A 133 -8.04 10.42 -9.31
CA PHE A 133 -6.77 10.51 -10.04
C PHE A 133 -6.85 9.96 -11.48
N ALA A 134 -8.03 9.52 -11.93
CA ALA A 134 -8.19 8.84 -13.21
C ALA A 134 -7.28 7.60 -13.36
N ILE A 135 -7.03 6.90 -12.24
CA ILE A 135 -6.30 5.63 -12.20
C ILE A 135 -7.34 4.51 -12.27
N GLU A 136 -7.23 3.65 -13.26
CA GLU A 136 -8.07 2.47 -13.38
C GLU A 136 -7.47 1.31 -12.58
N GLU A 137 -8.31 0.57 -11.88
CA GLU A 137 -7.91 -0.70 -11.28
C GLU A 137 -7.50 -1.69 -12.38
N ASP A 138 -6.46 -2.47 -12.09
CA ASP A 138 -5.98 -3.50 -13.01
C ASP A 138 -5.96 -4.85 -12.29
N GLN A 139 -7.01 -5.62 -12.53
CA GLN A 139 -7.16 -6.95 -11.92
C GLN A 139 -6.04 -7.91 -12.34
N THR A 140 -5.42 -7.68 -13.52
CA THR A 140 -4.32 -8.52 -14.01
C THR A 140 -3.01 -8.30 -13.22
N LEU A 141 -2.91 -7.17 -12.52
CA LEU A 141 -1.75 -6.81 -11.68
C LEU A 141 -2.03 -6.98 -10.18
N HIS A 142 -3.27 -7.36 -9.82
CA HIS A 142 -3.69 -7.46 -8.42
C HIS A 142 -2.79 -8.41 -7.61
N ASP A 143 -2.54 -9.60 -8.13
CA ASP A 143 -1.77 -10.61 -7.42
C ASP A 143 -0.29 -10.25 -7.33
N GLU A 144 0.26 -9.64 -8.39
CA GLU A 144 1.64 -9.13 -8.34
C GLU A 144 1.77 -7.99 -7.33
N LEU A 145 0.82 -7.07 -7.31
CA LEU A 145 0.81 -5.97 -6.35
C LEU A 145 0.70 -6.50 -4.91
N LYS A 146 -0.18 -7.47 -4.68
CA LYS A 146 -0.33 -8.11 -3.37
C LYS A 146 0.94 -8.82 -2.92
N LEU A 147 1.60 -9.53 -3.84
CA LEU A 147 2.89 -10.16 -3.58
C LEU A 147 3.95 -9.13 -3.18
N LEU A 148 4.01 -7.99 -3.88
CA LEU A 148 4.95 -6.91 -3.59
C LEU A 148 4.65 -6.21 -2.25
N ASP A 149 3.39 -6.01 -1.89
CA ASP A 149 2.96 -5.54 -0.57
C ASP A 149 3.48 -6.47 0.55
N MET A 150 3.29 -7.78 0.38
CA MET A 150 3.80 -8.78 1.33
C MET A 150 5.34 -8.75 1.43
N MET A 151 6.05 -8.53 0.32
CA MET A 151 7.51 -8.36 0.31
C MET A 151 7.92 -7.03 0.97
N GLY A 152 7.14 -5.96 0.80
CA GLY A 152 7.32 -4.69 1.50
C GLY A 152 7.30 -4.89 3.01
N PHE A 153 6.33 -5.64 3.52
CA PHE A 153 6.28 -5.99 4.93
C PHE A 153 7.46 -6.87 5.38
N LEU A 154 7.90 -7.83 4.55
CA LEU A 154 9.12 -8.62 4.85
C LEU A 154 10.35 -7.71 4.96
N TYR A 155 10.46 -6.72 4.08
CA TYR A 155 11.53 -5.73 4.13
C TYR A 155 11.48 -4.91 5.42
N GLU A 156 10.31 -4.43 5.85
CA GLU A 156 10.13 -3.75 7.14
C GLU A 156 10.62 -4.60 8.31
N ILE A 157 10.23 -5.88 8.34
CA ILE A 157 10.69 -6.82 9.38
C ILE A 157 12.23 -6.94 9.36
N SER A 158 12.84 -7.01 8.17
CA SER A 158 14.29 -7.13 8.01
C SER A 158 15.05 -5.91 8.53
N GLN A 159 14.44 -4.72 8.43
CA GLN A 159 15.00 -3.45 8.92
C GLN A 159 14.80 -3.23 10.43
N SER A 160 13.96 -4.07 11.06
CA SER A 160 13.74 -3.99 12.52
C SER A 160 15.03 -4.34 13.25
N SER A 161 15.75 -3.31 13.71
CA SER A 161 17.11 -3.47 14.26
C SER A 161 17.11 -4.25 15.56
N PRO A 162 17.87 -5.36 15.66
CA PRO A 162 18.02 -6.10 16.90
C PRO A 162 18.94 -5.45 17.93
N LYS A 163 19.52 -4.27 17.64
CA LYS A 163 20.42 -3.58 18.58
C LYS A 163 19.63 -2.99 19.73
N GLY A 164 19.89 -3.47 20.94
CA GLY A 164 19.22 -2.99 22.16
C GLY A 164 17.85 -3.61 22.46
N ILE A 165 17.36 -4.53 21.63
CA ILE A 165 16.08 -5.20 21.83
C ILE A 165 16.26 -6.42 22.75
N ASP A 166 15.28 -6.60 23.63
CA ASP A 166 15.12 -7.79 24.49
C ASP A 166 15.25 -9.10 23.68
N PRO A 167 15.95 -10.14 24.20
CA PRO A 167 16.10 -11.42 23.52
C PRO A 167 14.77 -12.08 23.07
N SER A 168 13.69 -11.92 23.87
CA SER A 168 12.38 -12.43 23.52
C SER A 168 11.80 -11.76 22.27
N LYS A 169 11.99 -10.45 22.16
CA LYS A 169 11.58 -9.68 20.97
C LYS A 169 12.37 -10.06 19.73
N ARG A 170 13.69 -10.32 19.87
CA ARG A 170 14.51 -10.82 18.74
C ARG A 170 13.98 -12.15 18.21
N LYS A 171 13.57 -13.05 19.13
CA LYS A 171 12.97 -14.33 18.74
C LYS A 171 11.68 -14.12 17.97
N LEU A 172 10.82 -13.21 18.46
CA LEU A 172 9.55 -12.86 17.79
C LEU A 172 9.82 -12.32 16.38
N ILE A 173 10.71 -11.34 16.21
CA ILE A 173 11.06 -10.77 14.91
C ILE A 173 11.56 -11.85 13.94
N LYS A 174 12.41 -12.77 14.38
CA LYS A 174 12.88 -13.88 13.54
C LYS A 174 11.75 -14.82 13.14
N GLN A 175 10.82 -15.11 14.05
CA GLN A 175 9.64 -15.92 13.74
C GLN A 175 8.70 -15.22 12.77
N MET A 176 8.47 -13.93 12.94
CA MET A 176 7.67 -13.12 12.02
C MET A 176 8.30 -13.11 10.60
N TYR A 177 9.62 -12.93 10.53
CA TYR A 177 10.34 -12.94 9.26
C TYR A 177 10.19 -14.28 8.53
N ALA A 178 10.45 -15.39 9.24
CA ALA A 178 10.34 -16.73 8.66
C ALA A 178 8.89 -17.02 8.18
N ARG A 179 7.90 -16.69 9.02
CA ARG A 179 6.49 -16.87 8.68
C ARG A 179 6.08 -16.01 7.49
N GLN A 180 6.50 -14.75 7.45
CA GLN A 180 6.18 -13.87 6.32
C GLN A 180 6.76 -14.39 5.01
N LYS A 181 7.99 -14.92 5.05
CA LYS A 181 8.60 -15.54 3.86
C LYS A 181 7.84 -16.78 3.39
N GLU A 182 7.41 -17.65 4.30
CA GLU A 182 6.55 -18.80 3.98
C GLU A 182 5.22 -18.34 3.37
N GLN A 183 4.60 -17.29 3.92
CA GLN A 183 3.35 -16.73 3.39
C GLN A 183 3.51 -16.15 1.98
N ILE A 184 4.65 -15.50 1.69
CA ILE A 184 4.96 -14.98 0.34
C ILE A 184 5.04 -16.13 -0.67
N LEU A 185 5.75 -17.20 -0.35
CA LEU A 185 5.90 -18.36 -1.24
C LEU A 185 4.56 -19.09 -1.42
N GLY A 186 3.81 -19.32 -0.33
CA GLY A 186 2.47 -19.91 -0.41
C GLY A 186 1.49 -19.07 -1.23
N TYR A 187 1.53 -17.73 -1.09
CA TYR A 187 0.71 -16.85 -1.93
C TYR A 187 1.12 -16.90 -3.41
N ALA A 188 2.42 -16.98 -3.69
CA ALA A 188 2.90 -17.10 -5.08
C ALA A 188 2.35 -18.38 -5.74
N GLU A 189 2.32 -19.52 -5.01
CA GLU A 189 1.73 -20.76 -5.48
C GLU A 189 0.22 -20.60 -5.73
N GLU A 190 -0.54 -20.03 -4.76
CA GLU A 190 -1.98 -19.79 -4.88
C GLU A 190 -2.34 -18.87 -6.05
N ALA A 191 -1.51 -17.86 -6.31
CA ALA A 191 -1.69 -16.86 -7.38
C ALA A 191 -1.09 -17.29 -8.73
N GLU A 192 -0.62 -18.53 -8.86
CA GLU A 192 0.04 -19.06 -10.06
C GLU A 192 1.26 -18.21 -10.51
N ILE A 193 1.91 -17.54 -9.57
CA ILE A 193 3.17 -16.81 -9.80
C ILE A 193 4.33 -17.79 -9.55
N ASP A 194 5.30 -17.80 -10.45
CA ASP A 194 6.47 -18.69 -10.40
C ASP A 194 7.24 -18.54 -9.06
N GLU A 195 7.08 -19.52 -8.16
CA GLU A 195 7.69 -19.54 -6.83
C GLU A 195 9.21 -19.49 -6.88
N GLU A 196 9.83 -20.16 -7.88
CA GLU A 196 11.29 -20.17 -8.03
C GLU A 196 11.80 -18.75 -8.34
N LYS A 197 11.12 -18.04 -9.23
CA LYS A 197 11.41 -16.62 -9.53
C LYS A 197 11.23 -15.72 -8.31
N VAL A 198 10.16 -15.93 -7.54
CA VAL A 198 9.94 -15.18 -6.29
C VAL A 198 11.10 -15.41 -5.32
N ASN A 199 11.51 -16.65 -5.13
CA ASN A 199 12.62 -17.00 -4.24
C ASN A 199 13.97 -16.44 -4.74
N GLU A 200 14.24 -16.48 -6.04
CA GLU A 200 15.41 -15.84 -6.65
C GLU A 200 15.40 -14.33 -6.46
N PHE A 201 14.25 -13.69 -6.66
CA PHE A 201 14.09 -12.26 -6.45
C PHE A 201 14.36 -11.88 -4.99
N LEU A 202 13.76 -12.57 -4.01
CA LEU A 202 14.03 -12.36 -2.59
C LEU A 202 15.53 -12.50 -2.25
N LYS A 203 16.20 -13.51 -2.79
CA LYS A 203 17.65 -13.68 -2.64
C LYS A 203 18.44 -12.52 -3.22
N SER A 204 18.04 -12.03 -4.40
CA SER A 204 18.70 -10.89 -5.07
C SER A 204 18.61 -9.61 -4.24
N MET A 205 17.50 -9.43 -3.53
CA MET A 205 17.23 -8.30 -2.63
C MET A 205 17.80 -8.51 -1.22
N LYS A 206 18.42 -9.67 -0.94
CA LYS A 206 18.91 -10.08 0.38
C LYS A 206 17.79 -10.17 1.44
N LEU A 207 16.63 -10.57 1.01
CA LEU A 207 15.45 -10.83 1.84
C LEU A 207 15.24 -12.31 2.08
#